data_439f357d13ef295b7a9db7a2608154e0
#
_entry.id   439f357d13ef295b7a9db7a2608154e0
#
_cell.length_a   1.000
_cell.length_b   1.000
_cell.length_c   1.000
_cell.angle_alpha   90.00
_cell.angle_beta   90.00
_cell.angle_gamma   90.00
#
_symmetry.space_group_name_H-M   'P 1'
#
loop_
_entity.id
_entity.type
_entity.pdbx_description
1 polymer ?
#
loop_
_entity_poly.entity_id
_entity_poly.type
_entity_poly.pdbx_seq_one_letter_code
_entity_poly.pdbx_strand_id
1 'polypeptide(L)'
;MNDPLKDAPPARRLGGIALAPGYLPRHAVVYLYAAFTTIGLFAFVSYMQPWLLTVNLGLPAHLQGRTVSALNFANELVALALVAPFGALGDKIGRRSVYAFGFLWLAAGFLLYPLARTLPQLTGCALFFSVGVAAIGTMLGTVLADTAAETSRGRLVGLAGFFQGLGAAAVVLVLGQMPKRLTEAGFDALIAGRITLWLAAALCAVSAAVVFLGLPRGTPSERAPVMPLNRILADGAAAARRNPRIWFAYLLQFGSFGDRVVLGTFLTLRLQQAWLERNFSMAEAVDRARLPFVVAMVAGLATALIVGAMLDRVDRLRVGVAAMALGAAAYLLCGFVDDPTDSVLMAGVAALLGMGQIAAIIAGQTLLGQEAPRDVRGAVFGLAGICASAGILFTNAFGGWLYDSVSKGGPFFLLAGVNLAIFLAGLRLLSRPR
;
A
#
# COMPACT_ATOMS: atom_id res chain seq x y z
N MET A 1 36.69 -35.30 1.00
CA MET A 1 36.10 -33.98 0.77
C MET A 1 34.67 -34.02 1.36
N ASN A 2 34.52 -33.56 2.62
CA ASN A 2 33.22 -33.54 3.29
C ASN A 2 32.35 -32.46 2.62
N ASP A 3 31.24 -32.85 2.08
CA ASP A 3 30.25 -31.93 1.50
C ASP A 3 29.56 -31.14 2.64
N PRO A 4 29.83 -29.82 2.78
CA PRO A 4 29.28 -29.01 3.87
C PRO A 4 27.74 -28.86 3.83
N LEU A 5 27.09 -29.40 2.82
CA LEU A 5 25.63 -29.39 2.67
C LEU A 5 24.91 -30.58 3.35
N LYS A 6 25.67 -31.62 3.81
CA LYS A 6 25.06 -32.78 4.45
C LYS A 6 24.69 -32.61 5.92
N ASP A 7 25.25 -31.62 6.60
CA ASP A 7 25.01 -31.38 8.05
C ASP A 7 24.08 -30.20 8.34
N ALA A 8 23.46 -29.61 7.32
CA ALA A 8 22.46 -28.54 7.54
C ALA A 8 21.17 -29.14 8.14
N PRO A 9 20.72 -28.66 9.31
CA PRO A 9 19.48 -29.15 9.90
C PRO A 9 18.33 -28.99 8.90
N PRO A 10 17.37 -29.94 8.85
CA PRO A 10 16.30 -29.95 7.85
C PRO A 10 15.57 -28.61 7.89
N ALA A 11 15.42 -27.98 6.73
CA ALA A 11 14.75 -26.68 6.58
C ALA A 11 13.35 -26.78 7.19
N ARG A 12 13.09 -25.98 8.23
CA ARG A 12 11.77 -25.92 8.88
C ARG A 12 10.76 -25.37 7.87
N ARG A 13 9.53 -25.90 7.88
CA ARG A 13 8.50 -25.56 6.90
C ARG A 13 7.23 -25.07 7.56
N LEU A 14 6.55 -24.11 6.93
CA LEU A 14 5.19 -23.70 7.24
C LEU A 14 4.32 -24.01 6.01
N GLY A 15 3.43 -25.02 6.08
CA GLY A 15 2.52 -25.35 4.98
C GLY A 15 3.21 -25.51 3.61
N GLY A 16 4.36 -26.17 3.55
CA GLY A 16 5.15 -26.36 2.31
C GLY A 16 6.10 -25.21 1.94
N ILE A 17 6.12 -24.10 2.72
CA ILE A 17 7.07 -22.99 2.58
C ILE A 17 8.32 -23.30 3.41
N ALA A 18 9.47 -23.42 2.78
CA ALA A 18 10.76 -23.57 3.48
C ALA A 18 11.17 -22.21 4.07
N LEU A 19 11.55 -22.23 5.34
CA LEU A 19 12.00 -21.03 6.07
C LEU A 19 13.51 -20.92 6.07
N ALA A 20 14.02 -19.70 6.16
CA ALA A 20 15.46 -19.43 6.27
C ALA A 20 16.02 -20.03 7.56
N PRO A 21 17.34 -20.36 7.60
CA PRO A 21 18.00 -20.84 8.81
C PRO A 21 17.75 -19.91 10.01
N GLY A 22 17.43 -20.48 11.17
CA GLY A 22 17.11 -19.72 12.39
C GLY A 22 15.65 -19.26 12.50
N TYR A 23 14.85 -19.37 11.44
CA TYR A 23 13.42 -19.04 11.49
C TYR A 23 12.54 -20.25 11.84
N LEU A 24 11.53 -20.02 12.67
CA LEU A 24 10.54 -21.01 13.11
C LEU A 24 9.20 -20.74 12.43
N PRO A 25 8.31 -21.73 12.27
CA PRO A 25 6.94 -21.52 11.78
C PRO A 25 6.19 -20.40 12.50
N ARG A 26 6.36 -20.29 13.83
CA ARG A 26 5.75 -19.20 14.63
C ARG A 26 6.21 -17.80 14.16
N HIS A 27 7.47 -17.64 13.74
CA HIS A 27 7.99 -16.35 13.26
C HIS A 27 7.31 -15.95 11.94
N ALA A 28 7.08 -16.92 11.05
CA ALA A 28 6.36 -16.69 9.81
C ALA A 28 4.88 -16.35 10.07
N VAL A 29 4.22 -16.99 11.02
CA VAL A 29 2.84 -16.65 11.43
C VAL A 29 2.77 -15.23 12.01
N VAL A 30 3.71 -14.85 12.88
CA VAL A 30 3.79 -13.49 13.43
C VAL A 30 4.05 -12.47 12.32
N TYR A 31 4.90 -12.80 11.35
CA TYR A 31 5.10 -11.93 10.18
C TYR A 31 3.81 -11.76 9.36
N LEU A 32 3.07 -12.83 9.09
CA LEU A 32 1.79 -12.75 8.36
C LEU A 32 0.74 -11.93 9.12
N TYR A 33 0.67 -12.07 10.45
CA TYR A 33 -0.15 -11.20 11.31
C TYR A 33 0.30 -9.72 11.20
N ALA A 34 1.62 -9.46 11.26
CA ALA A 34 2.15 -8.11 11.11
C ALA A 34 1.86 -7.52 9.72
N ALA A 35 1.93 -8.33 8.66
CA ALA A 35 1.58 -7.93 7.30
C ALA A 35 0.09 -7.56 7.18
N PHE A 36 -0.79 -8.36 7.78
CA PHE A 36 -2.23 -8.12 7.88
C PHE A 36 -2.52 -6.79 8.59
N THR A 37 -1.98 -6.60 9.79
CA THR A 37 -2.27 -5.41 10.61
C THR A 37 -1.64 -4.15 10.03
N THR A 38 -0.43 -4.21 9.47
CA THR A 38 0.26 -3.07 8.85
C THR A 38 -0.57 -2.47 7.73
N ILE A 39 -0.93 -3.27 6.74
CA ILE A 39 -1.66 -2.76 5.57
C ILE A 39 -3.11 -2.42 5.92
N GLY A 40 -3.71 -3.17 6.86
CA GLY A 40 -5.02 -2.84 7.41
C GLY A 40 -5.07 -1.46 8.06
N LEU A 41 -4.09 -1.13 8.89
CA LEU A 41 -3.98 0.17 9.56
C LEU A 41 -3.66 1.31 8.58
N PHE A 42 -2.84 1.06 7.56
CA PHE A 42 -2.56 2.05 6.51
C PHE A 42 -3.81 2.35 5.67
N ALA A 43 -4.57 1.33 5.31
CA ALA A 43 -5.84 1.50 4.61
C ALA A 43 -6.86 2.26 5.48
N PHE A 44 -6.93 1.92 6.76
CA PHE A 44 -7.87 2.53 7.70
C PHE A 44 -7.60 4.02 7.94
N VAL A 45 -6.33 4.44 8.11
CA VAL A 45 -6.04 5.88 8.30
C VAL A 45 -6.42 6.69 7.07
N SER A 46 -6.15 6.19 5.87
CA SER A 46 -6.57 6.84 4.61
C SER A 46 -8.09 6.91 4.51
N TYR A 47 -8.79 5.86 4.92
CA TYR A 47 -10.25 5.78 4.96
C TYR A 47 -10.87 6.78 5.92
N MET A 48 -10.22 7.07 7.06
CA MET A 48 -10.69 8.01 8.08
C MET A 48 -10.25 9.47 7.85
N GLN A 49 -9.40 9.75 6.86
CA GLN A 49 -8.96 11.12 6.57
C GLN A 49 -10.11 12.11 6.35
N PRO A 50 -11.15 11.84 5.53
CA PRO A 50 -12.26 12.77 5.35
C PRO A 50 -13.03 13.05 6.64
N TRP A 51 -13.14 12.06 7.55
CA TRP A 51 -13.73 12.28 8.88
C TRP A 51 -12.98 13.35 9.66
N LEU A 52 -11.64 13.24 9.71
CA LEU A 52 -10.79 14.20 10.42
C LEU A 52 -10.93 15.63 9.84
N LEU A 53 -10.98 15.75 8.51
CA LEU A 53 -11.13 17.03 7.86
C LEU A 53 -12.51 17.64 8.11
N THR A 54 -13.58 16.84 8.07
CA THR A 54 -14.96 17.31 8.21
C THR A 54 -15.34 17.53 9.67
N VAL A 55 -15.15 16.53 10.54
CA VAL A 55 -15.65 16.56 11.92
C VAL A 55 -14.68 17.30 12.86
N ASN A 56 -13.37 17.07 12.73
CA ASN A 56 -12.41 17.67 13.64
C ASN A 56 -12.07 19.13 13.27
N LEU A 57 -11.90 19.40 11.96
CA LEU A 57 -11.46 20.69 11.46
C LEU A 57 -12.59 21.55 10.90
N GLY A 58 -13.77 20.98 10.58
CA GLY A 58 -14.84 21.70 9.90
C GLY A 58 -14.45 22.18 8.50
N LEU A 59 -13.48 21.50 7.83
CA LEU A 59 -12.95 21.95 6.56
C LEU A 59 -14.00 21.80 5.45
N PRO A 60 -14.28 22.87 4.67
CA PRO A 60 -15.22 22.80 3.57
C PRO A 60 -14.82 21.76 2.52
N ALA A 61 -15.81 21.10 1.91
CA ALA A 61 -15.60 20.01 0.96
C ALA A 61 -14.68 20.36 -0.22
N HIS A 62 -14.77 21.61 -0.72
CA HIS A 62 -13.98 22.13 -1.85
C HIS A 62 -12.48 22.37 -1.55
N LEU A 63 -12.05 22.22 -0.29
CA LEU A 63 -10.66 22.34 0.13
C LEU A 63 -10.06 20.99 0.57
N GLN A 64 -10.90 19.95 0.68
CA GLN A 64 -10.47 18.67 1.25
C GLN A 64 -9.53 17.91 0.31
N GLY A 65 -9.76 17.95 -0.99
CA GLY A 65 -8.92 17.27 -1.98
C GLY A 65 -7.47 17.76 -1.96
N ARG A 66 -7.26 19.07 -2.01
CA ARG A 66 -5.92 19.68 -1.91
C ARG A 66 -5.26 19.41 -0.58
N THR A 67 -6.03 19.50 0.51
CA THR A 67 -5.50 19.27 1.87
C THR A 67 -5.03 17.84 2.05
N VAL A 68 -5.85 16.85 1.67
CA VAL A 68 -5.46 15.44 1.75
C VAL A 68 -4.24 15.16 0.88
N SER A 69 -4.23 15.71 -0.33
CA SER A 69 -3.09 15.55 -1.24
C SER A 69 -1.80 16.13 -0.70
N ALA A 70 -1.85 17.34 -0.13
CA ALA A 70 -0.68 17.98 0.48
C ALA A 70 -0.16 17.18 1.68
N LEU A 71 -1.07 16.68 2.53
CA LEU A 71 -0.70 15.81 3.65
C LEU A 71 -0.05 14.51 3.18
N ASN A 72 -0.66 13.82 2.22
CA ASN A 72 -0.13 12.55 1.69
C ASN A 72 1.18 12.75 0.92
N PHE A 73 1.34 13.86 0.20
CA PHE A 73 2.59 14.23 -0.46
C PHE A 73 3.73 14.42 0.56
N ALA A 74 3.46 15.19 1.62
CA ALA A 74 4.42 15.40 2.70
C ALA A 74 4.76 14.08 3.44
N ASN A 75 3.76 13.25 3.68
CA ASN A 75 3.92 11.94 4.29
C ASN A 75 4.83 11.03 3.45
N GLU A 76 4.66 11.00 2.13
CA GLU A 76 5.49 10.19 1.22
C GLU A 76 6.94 10.68 1.20
N LEU A 77 7.18 12.01 1.25
CA LEU A 77 8.53 12.56 1.34
C LEU A 77 9.23 12.13 2.64
N VAL A 78 8.53 12.19 3.78
CA VAL A 78 9.08 11.71 5.07
C VAL A 78 9.35 10.22 5.02
N ALA A 79 8.42 9.42 4.49
CA ALA A 79 8.59 7.98 4.38
C ALA A 79 9.81 7.65 3.51
N LEU A 80 9.93 8.29 2.35
CA LEU A 80 11.05 8.08 1.43
C LEU A 80 12.41 8.44 2.07
N ALA A 81 12.47 9.54 2.81
CA ALA A 81 13.68 9.97 3.52
C ALA A 81 14.10 9.00 4.63
N LEU A 82 13.15 8.32 5.27
CA LEU A 82 13.38 7.48 6.44
C LEU A 82 13.54 5.98 6.13
N VAL A 83 13.21 5.51 4.92
CA VAL A 83 13.36 4.08 4.54
C VAL A 83 14.79 3.59 4.77
N ALA A 84 15.81 4.30 4.27
CA ALA A 84 17.21 3.90 4.42
C ALA A 84 17.70 3.96 5.88
N PRO A 85 17.45 5.03 6.65
CA PRO A 85 17.74 5.07 8.09
C PRO A 85 17.11 3.92 8.89
N PHE A 86 15.82 3.61 8.67
CA PHE A 86 15.18 2.50 9.37
C PHE A 86 15.67 1.13 8.92
N GLY A 87 16.05 0.96 7.65
CA GLY A 87 16.73 -0.23 7.18
C GLY A 87 18.03 -0.46 7.93
N ALA A 88 18.91 0.55 7.97
CA ALA A 88 20.17 0.50 8.70
C ALA A 88 20.00 0.29 10.21
N LEU A 89 18.99 0.92 10.80
CA LEU A 89 18.65 0.74 12.22
C LEU A 89 18.21 -0.71 12.49
N GLY A 90 17.38 -1.30 11.60
CA GLY A 90 16.97 -2.69 11.69
C GLY A 90 18.14 -3.67 11.61
N ASP A 91 19.16 -3.35 10.81
CA ASP A 91 20.42 -4.14 10.76
C ASP A 91 21.25 -4.00 12.03
N LYS A 92 21.17 -2.86 12.72
CA LYS A 92 21.98 -2.55 13.91
C LYS A 92 21.37 -3.08 15.21
N ILE A 93 20.07 -2.83 15.44
CA ILE A 93 19.39 -3.15 16.72
C ILE A 93 18.41 -4.32 16.61
N GLY A 94 18.28 -4.89 15.41
CA GLY A 94 17.40 -6.03 15.12
C GLY A 94 16.03 -5.63 14.56
N ARG A 95 15.55 -6.41 13.59
CA ARG A 95 14.30 -6.18 12.85
C ARG A 95 13.09 -6.03 13.76
N ARG A 96 12.96 -6.92 14.77
CA ARG A 96 11.81 -6.93 15.69
C ARG A 96 11.69 -5.62 16.49
N SER A 97 12.83 -5.05 16.92
CA SER A 97 12.85 -3.83 17.74
C SER A 97 12.37 -2.63 16.93
N VAL A 98 12.82 -2.49 15.68
CA VAL A 98 12.40 -1.39 14.79
C VAL A 98 10.94 -1.57 14.36
N TYR A 99 10.50 -2.80 14.10
CA TYR A 99 9.12 -3.08 13.73
C TYR A 99 8.15 -2.79 14.88
N ALA A 100 8.48 -3.23 16.09
CA ALA A 100 7.68 -2.94 17.29
C ALA A 100 7.68 -1.44 17.63
N PHE A 101 8.83 -0.77 17.52
CA PHE A 101 8.92 0.68 17.64
C PHE A 101 7.97 1.39 16.66
N GLY A 102 7.97 0.97 15.40
CA GLY A 102 7.09 1.54 14.38
C GLY A 102 5.62 1.41 14.75
N PHE A 103 5.17 0.23 15.25
CA PHE A 103 3.80 0.05 15.73
C PHE A 103 3.47 0.90 16.95
N LEU A 104 4.39 1.06 17.92
CA LEU A 104 4.18 1.94 19.07
C LEU A 104 4.10 3.41 18.64
N TRP A 105 4.93 3.80 17.68
CA TRP A 105 4.92 5.15 17.13
C TRP A 105 3.60 5.43 16.37
N LEU A 106 3.12 4.45 15.60
CA LEU A 106 1.80 4.52 14.97
C LEU A 106 0.68 4.61 16.01
N ALA A 107 0.76 3.84 17.10
CA ALA A 107 -0.21 3.91 18.19
C ALA A 107 -0.29 5.32 18.76
N ALA A 108 0.86 5.93 19.06
CA ALA A 108 0.94 7.33 19.50
C ALA A 108 0.33 8.29 18.46
N GLY A 109 0.62 8.07 17.17
CA GLY A 109 0.02 8.83 16.08
C GLY A 109 -1.51 8.72 16.05
N PHE A 110 -2.08 7.53 16.17
CA PHE A 110 -3.53 7.32 16.25
C PHE A 110 -4.17 7.95 17.49
N LEU A 111 -3.44 8.06 18.62
CA LEU A 111 -3.91 8.77 19.80
C LEU A 111 -3.94 10.30 19.58
N LEU A 112 -2.96 10.83 18.84
CA LEU A 112 -2.82 12.28 18.61
C LEU A 112 -3.74 12.79 17.49
N TYR A 113 -3.95 12.01 16.42
CA TYR A 113 -4.74 12.43 15.25
C TYR A 113 -6.12 13.02 15.58
N PRO A 114 -6.95 12.39 16.43
CA PRO A 114 -8.27 12.92 16.75
C PRO A 114 -8.26 14.14 17.66
N LEU A 115 -7.10 14.53 18.18
CA LEU A 115 -6.95 15.71 19.03
C LEU A 115 -6.66 16.99 18.22
N ALA A 116 -6.25 16.84 16.95
CA ALA A 116 -5.98 17.98 16.07
C ALA A 116 -7.26 18.79 15.82
N ARG A 117 -7.18 20.10 15.98
CA ARG A 117 -8.27 21.08 15.80
C ARG A 117 -7.98 22.09 14.72
N THR A 118 -6.74 22.16 14.26
CA THR A 118 -6.30 23.09 13.22
C THR A 118 -5.50 22.34 12.16
N LEU A 119 -5.43 22.89 10.96
CA LEU A 119 -4.67 22.25 9.86
C LEU A 119 -3.17 22.11 10.20
N PRO A 120 -2.48 23.08 10.82
CA PRO A 120 -1.09 22.88 11.24
C PRO A 120 -0.92 21.74 12.26
N GLN A 121 -1.84 21.59 13.22
CA GLN A 121 -1.82 20.47 14.17
C GLN A 121 -2.02 19.13 13.45
N LEU A 122 -2.99 19.05 12.52
CA LEU A 122 -3.20 17.84 11.73
C LEU A 122 -1.98 17.49 10.88
N THR A 123 -1.34 18.50 10.27
CA THR A 123 -0.09 18.31 9.51
C THR A 123 1.02 17.78 10.40
N GLY A 124 1.20 18.36 11.60
CA GLY A 124 2.18 17.87 12.57
C GLY A 124 1.93 16.43 12.99
N CYS A 125 0.66 16.07 13.26
CA CYS A 125 0.27 14.69 13.56
C CYS A 125 0.53 13.75 12.37
N ALA A 126 0.27 14.19 11.14
CA ALA A 126 0.50 13.41 9.93
C ALA A 126 1.99 13.13 9.70
N LEU A 127 2.84 14.16 9.82
CA LEU A 127 4.30 14.00 9.71
C LEU A 127 4.85 13.10 10.82
N PHE A 128 4.37 13.26 12.06
CA PHE A 128 4.70 12.36 13.15
C PHE A 128 4.31 10.90 12.81
N PHE A 129 3.09 10.68 12.35
CA PHE A 129 2.59 9.36 11.95
C PHE A 129 3.43 8.72 10.85
N SER A 130 3.92 9.52 9.88
CA SER A 130 4.73 9.06 8.75
C SER A 130 6.05 8.41 9.17
N VAL A 131 6.62 8.80 10.31
CA VAL A 131 7.81 8.16 10.87
C VAL A 131 7.52 6.69 11.20
N GLY A 132 6.37 6.42 11.84
CA GLY A 132 5.93 5.05 12.12
C GLY A 132 5.63 4.26 10.83
N VAL A 133 4.99 4.89 9.85
CA VAL A 133 4.72 4.29 8.52
C VAL A 133 6.03 3.87 7.85
N ALA A 134 7.05 4.74 7.86
CA ALA A 134 8.35 4.43 7.29
C ALA A 134 9.05 3.25 8.00
N ALA A 135 9.02 3.24 9.33
CA ALA A 135 9.62 2.16 10.12
C ALA A 135 8.94 0.82 9.84
N ILE A 136 7.60 0.77 9.90
CA ILE A 136 6.83 -0.45 9.67
C ILE A 136 6.94 -0.91 8.21
N GLY A 137 6.81 0.01 7.25
CA GLY A 137 6.89 -0.31 5.82
C GLY A 137 8.24 -0.90 5.44
N THR A 138 9.33 -0.34 5.98
CA THR A 138 10.69 -0.88 5.78
C THR A 138 10.82 -2.28 6.39
N MET A 139 10.33 -2.48 7.61
CA MET A 139 10.42 -3.78 8.28
C MET A 139 9.52 -4.83 7.64
N LEU A 140 8.37 -4.45 7.08
CA LEU A 140 7.49 -5.35 6.35
C LEU A 140 8.21 -6.05 5.19
N GLY A 141 8.98 -5.28 4.41
CA GLY A 141 9.77 -5.83 3.30
C GLY A 141 11.00 -6.62 3.74
N THR A 142 11.75 -6.11 4.72
CA THR A 142 13.00 -6.74 5.17
C THR A 142 12.76 -8.05 5.93
N VAL A 143 11.77 -8.09 6.84
CA VAL A 143 11.41 -9.32 7.57
C VAL A 143 10.89 -10.40 6.61
N LEU A 144 10.16 -10.02 5.55
CA LEU A 144 9.75 -10.94 4.49
C LEU A 144 10.97 -11.60 3.83
N ALA A 145 11.94 -10.77 3.43
CA ALA A 145 13.15 -11.24 2.77
C ALA A 145 13.98 -12.16 3.66
N ASP A 146 14.07 -11.85 4.96
CA ASP A 146 14.84 -12.63 5.94
C ASP A 146 14.14 -13.95 6.35
N THR A 147 12.80 -14.02 6.28
CA THR A 147 12.01 -15.18 6.78
C THR A 147 11.98 -16.35 5.80
N ALA A 148 11.97 -16.10 4.49
CA ALA A 148 11.82 -17.13 3.47
C ALA A 148 13.17 -17.66 3.01
N ALA A 149 13.30 -19.00 2.91
CA ALA A 149 14.35 -19.60 2.11
C ALA A 149 14.20 -19.20 0.63
N GLU A 150 15.30 -19.03 -0.09
CA GLU A 150 15.35 -18.61 -1.50
C GLU A 150 14.39 -19.41 -2.38
N THR A 151 14.35 -20.73 -2.17
CA THR A 151 13.50 -21.69 -2.93
C THR A 151 11.99 -21.50 -2.69
N SER A 152 11.58 -20.82 -1.61
CA SER A 152 10.18 -20.65 -1.22
C SER A 152 9.78 -19.18 -1.07
N ARG A 153 10.66 -18.23 -1.43
CA ARG A 153 10.43 -16.78 -1.27
C ARG A 153 9.16 -16.34 -1.99
N GLY A 154 8.94 -16.79 -3.23
CA GLY A 154 7.74 -16.44 -3.99
C GLY A 154 6.43 -16.86 -3.31
N ARG A 155 6.41 -18.05 -2.68
CA ARG A 155 5.23 -18.54 -1.96
C ARG A 155 4.92 -17.70 -0.71
N LEU A 156 5.96 -17.30 0.06
CA LEU A 156 5.76 -16.45 1.23
C LEU A 156 5.35 -15.03 0.82
N VAL A 157 5.91 -14.49 -0.26
CA VAL A 157 5.49 -13.19 -0.83
C VAL A 157 4.01 -13.21 -1.22
N GLY A 158 3.56 -14.26 -1.92
CA GLY A 158 2.16 -14.43 -2.30
C GLY A 158 1.24 -14.53 -1.09
N LEU A 159 1.61 -15.33 -0.09
CA LEU A 159 0.86 -15.47 1.15
C LEU A 159 0.82 -14.16 1.96
N ALA A 160 1.94 -13.44 2.04
CA ALA A 160 1.98 -12.13 2.66
C ALA A 160 1.07 -11.11 1.95
N GLY A 161 1.09 -11.08 0.61
CA GLY A 161 0.18 -10.25 -0.19
C GLY A 161 -1.29 -10.57 0.07
N PHE A 162 -1.64 -11.86 0.20
CA PHE A 162 -2.97 -12.29 0.59
C PHE A 162 -3.38 -11.73 1.96
N PHE A 163 -2.53 -11.89 2.99
CA PHE A 163 -2.83 -11.37 4.33
C PHE A 163 -2.86 -9.83 4.37
N GLN A 164 -2.05 -9.15 3.56
CA GLN A 164 -2.10 -7.69 3.41
C GLN A 164 -3.44 -7.22 2.85
N GLY A 165 -3.92 -7.83 1.76
CA GLY A 165 -5.22 -7.51 1.16
C GLY A 165 -6.39 -7.82 2.10
N LEU A 166 -6.34 -8.97 2.77
CA LEU A 166 -7.32 -9.36 3.78
C LEU A 166 -7.33 -8.38 4.96
N GLY A 167 -6.15 -7.92 5.39
CA GLY A 167 -5.99 -6.92 6.44
C GLY A 167 -6.60 -5.58 6.07
N ALA A 168 -6.34 -5.09 4.85
CA ALA A 168 -6.94 -3.87 4.34
C ALA A 168 -8.47 -3.92 4.37
N ALA A 169 -9.05 -5.01 3.88
CA ALA A 169 -10.49 -5.19 3.88
C ALA A 169 -11.06 -5.34 5.30
N ALA A 170 -10.48 -6.23 6.13
CA ALA A 170 -11.01 -6.56 7.44
C ALA A 170 -10.94 -5.39 8.44
N VAL A 171 -9.80 -4.67 8.49
CA VAL A 171 -9.65 -3.56 9.43
C VAL A 171 -10.60 -2.41 9.06
N VAL A 172 -10.74 -2.07 7.77
CA VAL A 172 -11.72 -1.06 7.33
C VAL A 172 -13.15 -1.55 7.53
N LEU A 173 -13.45 -2.82 7.28
CA LEU A 173 -14.76 -3.40 7.50
C LEU A 173 -15.19 -3.30 8.98
N VAL A 174 -14.28 -3.59 9.90
CA VAL A 174 -14.57 -3.61 11.35
C VAL A 174 -14.51 -2.20 11.94
N LEU A 175 -13.40 -1.49 11.79
CA LEU A 175 -13.23 -0.17 12.41
C LEU A 175 -14.01 0.94 11.69
N GLY A 176 -14.22 0.84 10.38
CA GLY A 176 -14.95 1.84 9.59
C GLY A 176 -16.44 1.93 9.94
N GLN A 177 -17.03 0.94 10.60
CA GLN A 177 -18.41 1.01 11.10
C GLN A 177 -18.52 1.59 12.53
N MET A 178 -17.39 1.72 13.25
CA MET A 178 -17.39 2.17 14.65
C MET A 178 -17.97 3.59 14.83
N PRO A 179 -17.65 4.58 13.97
CA PRO A 179 -18.22 5.91 14.12
C PRO A 179 -19.75 5.89 14.14
N LYS A 180 -20.38 5.13 13.23
CA LYS A 180 -21.86 4.98 13.18
C LYS A 180 -22.41 4.30 14.43
N ARG A 181 -21.84 3.14 14.81
CA ARG A 181 -22.29 2.41 16.00
C ARG A 181 -22.19 3.23 17.28
N LEU A 182 -21.14 4.04 17.41
CA LEU A 182 -20.93 4.89 18.57
C LEU A 182 -21.90 6.08 18.56
N THR A 183 -22.21 6.67 17.41
CA THR A 183 -23.22 7.74 17.32
C THR A 183 -24.63 7.20 17.58
N GLU A 184 -24.97 6.00 17.11
CA GLU A 184 -26.23 5.32 17.42
C GLU A 184 -26.34 4.99 18.93
N ALA A 185 -25.20 4.75 19.61
CA ALA A 185 -25.13 4.56 21.05
C ALA A 185 -25.19 5.88 21.86
N GLY A 186 -25.36 7.04 21.17
CA GLY A 186 -25.53 8.36 21.81
C GLY A 186 -24.24 9.15 22.01
N PHE A 187 -23.09 8.68 21.51
CA PHE A 187 -21.87 9.47 21.55
C PHE A 187 -21.88 10.58 20.49
N ASP A 188 -21.34 11.76 20.85
CA ASP A 188 -21.10 12.83 19.90
C ASP A 188 -20.10 12.40 18.80
N ALA A 189 -20.24 12.95 17.60
CA ALA A 189 -19.43 12.60 16.44
C ALA A 189 -17.91 12.73 16.68
N LEU A 190 -17.48 13.79 17.41
CA LEU A 190 -16.08 13.96 17.79
C LEU A 190 -15.58 12.84 18.70
N ILE A 191 -16.39 12.46 19.68
CA ILE A 191 -16.06 11.39 20.64
C ILE A 191 -16.05 10.04 19.90
N ALA A 192 -17.02 9.80 19.02
CA ALA A 192 -17.09 8.59 18.19
C ALA A 192 -15.85 8.43 17.32
N GLY A 193 -15.40 9.51 16.66
CA GLY A 193 -14.14 9.51 15.88
C GLY A 193 -12.90 9.26 16.75
N ARG A 194 -12.83 9.87 17.93
CA ARG A 194 -11.73 9.64 18.90
C ARG A 194 -11.64 8.18 19.33
N ILE A 195 -12.74 7.62 19.81
CA ILE A 195 -12.78 6.22 20.23
C ILE A 195 -12.38 5.28 19.08
N THR A 196 -12.88 5.54 17.88
CA THR A 196 -12.55 4.75 16.69
C THR A 196 -11.04 4.76 16.38
N LEU A 197 -10.40 5.92 16.40
CA LEU A 197 -8.94 6.03 16.19
C LEU A 197 -8.14 5.46 17.37
N TRP A 198 -8.64 5.58 18.60
CA TRP A 198 -8.01 4.97 19.77
C TRP A 198 -8.11 3.44 19.77
N LEU A 199 -9.16 2.86 19.20
CA LEU A 199 -9.23 1.41 18.94
C LEU A 199 -8.14 0.98 17.94
N ALA A 200 -7.87 1.78 16.90
CA ALA A 200 -6.74 1.53 16.00
C ALA A 200 -5.38 1.66 16.74
N ALA A 201 -5.24 2.62 17.66
CA ALA A 201 -4.06 2.73 18.52
C ALA A 201 -3.86 1.49 19.40
N ALA A 202 -4.94 0.97 19.99
CA ALA A 202 -4.90 -0.27 20.77
C ALA A 202 -4.46 -1.47 19.92
N LEU A 203 -4.99 -1.59 18.68
CA LEU A 203 -4.55 -2.62 17.74
C LEU A 203 -3.06 -2.48 17.40
N CYS A 204 -2.55 -1.25 17.21
CA CYS A 204 -1.11 -1.01 17.03
C CYS A 204 -0.30 -1.47 18.24
N ALA A 205 -0.73 -1.14 19.47
CA ALA A 205 -0.03 -1.53 20.69
C ALA A 205 0.02 -3.06 20.86
N VAL A 206 -1.09 -3.74 20.59
CA VAL A 206 -1.14 -5.22 20.57
C VAL A 206 -0.19 -5.76 19.51
N SER A 207 -0.20 -5.19 18.30
CA SER A 207 0.68 -5.61 17.22
C SER A 207 2.16 -5.40 17.55
N ALA A 208 2.51 -4.31 18.25
CA ALA A 208 3.86 -4.08 18.74
C ALA A 208 4.30 -5.20 19.70
N ALA A 209 3.44 -5.59 20.65
CA ALA A 209 3.72 -6.66 21.59
C ALA A 209 3.88 -8.01 20.86
N VAL A 210 2.95 -8.35 19.96
CA VAL A 210 3.02 -9.60 19.18
C VAL A 210 4.31 -9.68 18.35
N VAL A 211 4.68 -8.61 17.68
CA VAL A 211 5.91 -8.54 16.86
C VAL A 211 7.15 -8.63 17.75
N PHE A 212 7.17 -7.88 18.85
CA PHE A 212 8.31 -7.86 19.76
C PHE A 212 8.56 -9.20 20.45
N LEU A 213 7.50 -9.90 20.84
CA LEU A 213 7.60 -11.20 21.52
C LEU A 213 7.77 -12.36 20.52
N GLY A 214 7.18 -12.23 19.33
CA GLY A 214 7.03 -13.34 18.40
C GLY A 214 8.10 -13.42 17.31
N LEU A 215 8.75 -12.31 16.90
CA LEU A 215 9.84 -12.35 15.92
C LEU A 215 11.18 -12.77 16.55
N PRO A 216 12.11 -13.31 15.74
CA PRO A 216 13.40 -13.77 16.26
C PRO A 216 14.22 -12.62 16.86
N ARG A 217 15.01 -12.96 17.86
CA ARG A 217 15.98 -12.04 18.50
C ARG A 217 17.25 -12.01 17.68
N GLY A 218 17.93 -10.87 17.71
CA GLY A 218 19.25 -10.71 17.09
C GLY A 218 19.22 -9.84 15.84
N THR A 219 20.41 -9.59 15.32
CA THR A 219 20.64 -8.88 14.06
C THR A 219 20.92 -9.90 12.96
N PRO A 220 20.63 -9.60 11.69
CA PRO A 220 21.01 -10.46 10.57
C PRO A 220 22.51 -10.73 10.57
N SER A 221 22.90 -12.00 10.32
CA SER A 221 24.31 -12.42 10.30
C SER A 221 25.10 -11.83 9.12
N GLU A 222 24.43 -11.54 8.02
CA GLU A 222 25.01 -10.91 6.84
C GLU A 222 24.37 -9.54 6.60
N ARG A 223 25.21 -8.49 6.64
CA ARG A 223 24.81 -7.14 6.27
C ARG A 223 24.94 -6.99 4.77
N ALA A 224 23.82 -6.87 4.06
CA ALA A 224 23.87 -6.44 2.67
C ALA A 224 24.44 -5.01 2.62
N PRO A 225 25.44 -4.73 1.78
CA PRO A 225 25.98 -3.38 1.65
C PRO A 225 24.88 -2.44 1.15
N VAL A 226 24.67 -1.31 1.86
CA VAL A 226 23.73 -0.28 1.44
C VAL A 226 24.22 0.33 0.13
N MET A 227 23.49 0.09 -0.95
CA MET A 227 23.85 0.65 -2.25
C MET A 227 23.54 2.15 -2.27
N PRO A 228 24.51 3.02 -2.59
CA PRO A 228 24.28 4.46 -2.62
C PRO A 228 23.30 4.84 -3.74
N LEU A 229 22.52 5.89 -3.50
CA LEU A 229 21.43 6.33 -4.39
C LEU A 229 21.89 6.57 -5.83
N ASN A 230 23.07 7.19 -6.02
CA ASN A 230 23.65 7.43 -7.33
C ASN A 230 23.90 6.12 -8.12
N ARG A 231 24.33 5.05 -7.46
CA ARG A 231 24.47 3.72 -8.09
C ARG A 231 23.11 3.11 -8.42
N ILE A 232 22.13 3.21 -7.51
CA ILE A 232 20.76 2.73 -7.77
C ILE A 232 20.21 3.39 -9.04
N LEU A 233 20.37 4.71 -9.16
CA LEU A 233 19.91 5.47 -10.32
C LEU A 233 20.68 5.10 -11.59
N ALA A 234 22.01 5.06 -11.52
CA ALA A 234 22.87 4.80 -12.70
C ALA A 234 22.68 3.38 -13.23
N ASP A 235 22.82 2.37 -12.37
CA ASP A 235 22.78 0.96 -12.77
C ASP A 235 21.37 0.52 -13.14
N GLY A 236 20.34 1.00 -12.40
CA GLY A 236 18.94 0.76 -12.71
C GLY A 236 18.51 1.37 -14.05
N ALA A 237 18.94 2.61 -14.33
CA ALA A 237 18.67 3.26 -15.60
C ALA A 237 19.45 2.62 -16.78
N ALA A 238 20.70 2.20 -16.55
CA ALA A 238 21.50 1.48 -17.54
C ALA A 238 20.85 0.13 -17.92
N ALA A 239 20.33 -0.61 -16.93
CA ALA A 239 19.60 -1.86 -17.15
C ALA A 239 18.34 -1.61 -18.00
N ALA A 240 17.56 -0.56 -17.69
CA ALA A 240 16.35 -0.22 -18.43
C ALA A 240 16.64 0.23 -19.89
N ARG A 241 17.76 0.91 -20.13
CA ARG A 241 18.19 1.29 -21.50
C ARG A 241 18.54 0.06 -22.34
N ARG A 242 19.11 -0.98 -21.71
CA ARG A 242 19.49 -2.23 -22.39
C ARG A 242 18.30 -3.16 -22.60
N ASN A 243 17.31 -3.13 -21.70
CA ASN A 243 16.13 -3.98 -21.76
C ASN A 243 14.85 -3.15 -21.60
N PRO A 244 14.11 -2.89 -22.71
CA PRO A 244 12.85 -2.12 -22.67
C PRO A 244 11.76 -2.73 -21.77
N ARG A 245 11.82 -4.03 -21.45
CA ARG A 245 10.87 -4.67 -20.53
C ARG A 245 11.06 -4.20 -19.09
N ILE A 246 12.33 -3.91 -18.68
CA ILE A 246 12.62 -3.31 -17.36
C ILE A 246 12.04 -1.89 -17.32
N TRP A 247 12.22 -1.11 -18.39
CA TRP A 247 11.65 0.22 -18.47
C TRP A 247 10.12 0.20 -18.34
N PHE A 248 9.46 -0.72 -19.05
CA PHE A 248 8.01 -0.90 -18.95
C PHE A 248 7.58 -1.30 -17.53
N ALA A 249 8.33 -2.16 -16.86
CA ALA A 249 8.07 -2.52 -15.47
C ALA A 249 8.18 -1.32 -14.51
N TYR A 250 9.08 -0.36 -14.77
CA TYR A 250 9.13 0.90 -14.02
C TYR A 250 7.87 1.75 -14.23
N LEU A 251 7.36 1.80 -15.45
CA LEU A 251 6.08 2.47 -15.73
C LEU A 251 4.90 1.79 -15.01
N LEU A 252 4.87 0.44 -14.97
CA LEU A 252 3.87 -0.29 -14.21
C LEU A 252 3.92 0.07 -12.72
N GLN A 253 5.12 0.20 -12.14
CA GLN A 253 5.26 0.62 -10.73
C GLN A 253 4.77 2.05 -10.53
N PHE A 254 5.12 2.98 -11.42
CA PHE A 254 4.64 4.35 -11.37
C PHE A 254 3.11 4.43 -11.42
N GLY A 255 2.48 3.80 -12.42
CA GLY A 255 1.03 3.83 -12.60
C GLY A 255 0.29 3.17 -11.43
N SER A 256 0.63 1.92 -11.10
CA SER A 256 -0.09 1.14 -10.10
C SER A 256 0.02 1.69 -8.67
N PHE A 257 1.11 2.38 -8.33
CA PHE A 257 1.23 3.05 -7.04
C PHE A 257 0.53 4.41 -7.02
N GLY A 258 0.43 5.10 -8.18
CA GLY A 258 -0.48 6.23 -8.36
C GLY A 258 -1.95 5.81 -8.19
N ASP A 259 -2.33 4.68 -8.77
CA ASP A 259 -3.65 4.06 -8.62
C ASP A 259 -4.03 3.83 -7.15
N ARG A 260 -3.06 3.40 -6.32
CA ARG A 260 -3.26 3.21 -4.87
C ARG A 260 -3.73 4.50 -4.19
N VAL A 261 -3.18 5.65 -4.57
CA VAL A 261 -3.58 6.95 -4.00
C VAL A 261 -5.02 7.27 -4.37
N VAL A 262 -5.39 7.10 -5.64
CA VAL A 262 -6.76 7.42 -6.07
C VAL A 262 -7.77 6.52 -5.40
N LEU A 263 -7.50 5.22 -5.33
CA LEU A 263 -8.40 4.26 -4.70
C LEU A 263 -8.49 4.45 -3.18
N GLY A 264 -7.39 4.70 -2.50
CA GLY A 264 -7.37 4.88 -1.05
C GLY A 264 -7.90 6.23 -0.59
N THR A 265 -7.58 7.30 -1.32
CA THR A 265 -7.85 8.69 -0.91
C THR A 265 -9.05 9.27 -1.63
N PHE A 266 -8.98 9.39 -2.97
CA PHE A 266 -10.00 10.13 -3.73
C PHE A 266 -11.31 9.38 -3.89
N LEU A 267 -11.29 8.06 -4.03
CA LEU A 267 -12.51 7.25 -4.05
C LEU A 267 -13.25 7.38 -2.71
N THR A 268 -12.53 7.25 -1.60
CA THR A 268 -13.09 7.37 -0.25
C THR A 268 -13.67 8.76 -0.02
N LEU A 269 -12.91 9.81 -0.38
CA LEU A 269 -13.33 11.19 -0.25
C LEU A 269 -14.60 11.47 -1.07
N ARG A 270 -14.62 11.05 -2.34
CA ARG A 270 -15.75 11.22 -3.24
C ARG A 270 -17.02 10.52 -2.74
N LEU A 271 -16.90 9.27 -2.29
CA LEU A 271 -18.01 8.50 -1.76
C LEU A 271 -18.59 9.15 -0.50
N GLN A 272 -17.74 9.55 0.45
CA GLN A 272 -18.20 10.17 1.69
C GLN A 272 -18.84 11.52 1.43
N GLN A 273 -18.27 12.38 0.57
CA GLN A 273 -18.84 13.66 0.21
C GLN A 273 -20.19 13.52 -0.51
N ALA A 274 -20.34 12.53 -1.40
CA ALA A 274 -21.62 12.30 -2.09
C ALA A 274 -22.77 11.94 -1.13
N TRP A 275 -22.49 11.17 -0.07
CA TRP A 275 -23.49 10.89 0.96
C TRP A 275 -23.80 12.10 1.84
N LEU A 276 -22.79 12.96 2.15
CA LEU A 276 -23.00 14.22 2.86
C LEU A 276 -23.87 15.18 2.06
N GLU A 277 -23.70 15.27 0.73
CA GLU A 277 -24.53 16.08 -0.16
C GLU A 277 -26.00 15.65 -0.19
N ARG A 278 -26.27 14.40 0.19
CA ARG A 278 -27.63 13.85 0.38
C ARG A 278 -28.16 14.02 1.81
N ASN A 279 -27.53 14.89 2.62
CA ASN A 279 -27.90 15.20 4.00
C ASN A 279 -27.78 14.02 4.99
N PHE A 280 -26.95 13.01 4.66
CA PHE A 280 -26.57 11.99 5.66
C PHE A 280 -25.53 12.55 6.63
N SER A 281 -25.53 12.05 7.85
CA SER A 281 -24.49 12.38 8.82
C SER A 281 -23.12 11.84 8.36
N MET A 282 -22.02 12.42 8.85
CA MET A 282 -20.67 11.92 8.53
C MET A 282 -20.46 10.47 8.95
N ALA A 283 -21.08 10.05 10.05
CA ALA A 283 -21.03 8.66 10.52
C ALA A 283 -21.68 7.68 9.53
N GLU A 284 -22.84 8.07 8.98
CA GLU A 284 -23.52 7.28 7.95
C GLU A 284 -22.76 7.32 6.61
N ALA A 285 -22.21 8.48 6.23
CA ALA A 285 -21.41 8.62 5.02
C ALA A 285 -20.19 7.70 5.04
N VAL A 286 -19.46 7.63 6.15
CA VAL A 286 -18.34 6.70 6.35
C VAL A 286 -18.83 5.26 6.27
N ASP A 287 -19.92 4.89 6.95
CA ASP A 287 -20.43 3.51 6.91
C ASP A 287 -20.84 3.08 5.49
N ARG A 288 -21.53 3.93 4.75
CA ARG A 288 -22.00 3.66 3.38
C ARG A 288 -20.85 3.59 2.36
N ALA A 289 -19.84 4.46 2.50
CA ALA A 289 -18.65 4.46 1.63
C ALA A 289 -17.76 3.22 1.81
N ARG A 290 -17.94 2.47 2.90
CA ARG A 290 -17.15 1.29 3.24
C ARG A 290 -17.30 0.16 2.23
N LEU A 291 -18.51 -0.10 1.76
CA LEU A 291 -18.80 -1.25 0.90
C LEU A 291 -18.01 -1.20 -0.43
N PRO A 292 -18.06 -0.14 -1.25
CA PRO A 292 -17.25 -0.06 -2.46
C PRO A 292 -15.75 -0.19 -2.19
N PHE A 293 -15.25 0.40 -1.11
CA PHE A 293 -13.83 0.30 -0.73
C PHE A 293 -13.44 -1.14 -0.41
N VAL A 294 -14.22 -1.85 0.41
CA VAL A 294 -13.96 -3.26 0.77
C VAL A 294 -14.07 -4.16 -0.45
N VAL A 295 -15.05 -3.92 -1.33
CA VAL A 295 -15.20 -4.66 -2.59
C VAL A 295 -13.96 -4.50 -3.47
N ALA A 296 -13.39 -3.29 -3.58
CA ALA A 296 -12.15 -3.08 -4.32
C ALA A 296 -11.00 -3.93 -3.75
N MET A 297 -10.86 -3.97 -2.41
CA MET A 297 -9.81 -4.74 -1.74
C MET A 297 -10.00 -6.26 -1.95
N VAL A 298 -11.23 -6.76 -1.82
CA VAL A 298 -11.55 -8.18 -2.01
C VAL A 298 -11.37 -8.60 -3.48
N ALA A 299 -11.81 -7.77 -4.42
CA ALA A 299 -11.61 -8.00 -5.85
C ALA A 299 -10.12 -8.02 -6.22
N GLY A 300 -9.33 -7.09 -5.66
CA GLY A 300 -7.87 -7.09 -5.79
C GLY A 300 -7.24 -8.38 -5.25
N LEU A 301 -7.69 -8.84 -4.08
CA LEU A 301 -7.22 -10.09 -3.47
C LEU A 301 -7.51 -11.31 -4.37
N ALA A 302 -8.74 -11.43 -4.88
CA ALA A 302 -9.10 -12.49 -5.83
C ALA A 302 -8.24 -12.41 -7.10
N THR A 303 -8.02 -11.21 -7.61
CA THR A 303 -7.17 -10.98 -8.78
C THR A 303 -5.73 -11.39 -8.54
N ALA A 304 -5.19 -11.18 -7.34
CA ALA A 304 -3.83 -11.60 -7.01
C ALA A 304 -3.64 -13.12 -7.19
N LEU A 305 -4.62 -13.92 -6.79
CA LEU A 305 -4.59 -15.37 -6.96
C LEU A 305 -4.68 -15.77 -8.44
N ILE A 306 -5.59 -15.15 -9.19
CA ILE A 306 -5.81 -15.43 -10.62
C ILE A 306 -4.58 -15.03 -11.44
N VAL A 307 -4.10 -13.80 -11.25
CA VAL A 307 -2.95 -13.27 -11.99
C VAL A 307 -1.68 -14.01 -11.61
N GLY A 308 -1.49 -14.38 -10.34
CA GLY A 308 -0.38 -15.23 -9.91
C GLY A 308 -0.32 -16.55 -10.70
N ALA A 309 -1.45 -17.24 -10.83
CA ALA A 309 -1.53 -18.47 -11.62
C ALA A 309 -1.37 -18.24 -13.13
N MET A 310 -1.84 -17.11 -13.66
CA MET A 310 -1.69 -16.75 -15.07
C MET A 310 -0.23 -16.48 -15.46
N LEU A 311 0.55 -15.87 -14.58
CA LEU A 311 1.94 -15.49 -14.85
C LEU A 311 2.89 -16.67 -15.01
N ASP A 312 2.47 -17.87 -14.59
CA ASP A 312 3.19 -19.12 -14.89
C ASP A 312 3.00 -19.60 -16.35
N ARG A 313 1.96 -19.12 -17.03
CA ARG A 313 1.55 -19.60 -18.36
C ARG A 313 1.55 -18.51 -19.45
N VAL A 314 1.43 -17.25 -19.05
CA VAL A 314 1.30 -16.10 -19.97
C VAL A 314 2.50 -15.17 -19.81
N ASP A 315 2.97 -14.57 -20.91
CA ASP A 315 4.05 -13.57 -20.88
C ASP A 315 3.65 -12.42 -19.96
N ARG A 316 4.51 -12.13 -18.98
CA ARG A 316 4.32 -11.11 -17.95
C ARG A 316 4.10 -9.71 -18.52
N LEU A 317 4.73 -9.42 -19.66
CA LEU A 317 4.51 -8.17 -20.38
C LEU A 317 3.04 -8.06 -20.85
N ARG A 318 2.47 -9.11 -21.40
CA ARG A 318 1.04 -9.13 -21.86
C ARG A 318 0.09 -8.92 -20.69
N VAL A 319 0.35 -9.55 -19.55
CA VAL A 319 -0.45 -9.37 -18.32
C VAL A 319 -0.38 -7.92 -17.84
N GLY A 320 0.80 -7.32 -17.83
CA GLY A 320 0.98 -5.91 -17.44
C GLY A 320 0.25 -4.94 -18.39
N VAL A 321 0.30 -5.20 -19.68
CA VAL A 321 -0.42 -4.40 -20.70
C VAL A 321 -1.95 -4.53 -20.49
N ALA A 322 -2.46 -5.74 -20.30
CA ALA A 322 -3.89 -5.96 -20.03
C ALA A 322 -4.35 -5.32 -18.72
N ALA A 323 -3.50 -5.34 -17.66
CA ALA A 323 -3.78 -4.68 -16.40
C ALA A 323 -3.92 -3.16 -16.55
N MET A 324 -3.05 -2.53 -17.35
CA MET A 324 -3.13 -1.09 -17.63
C MET A 324 -4.36 -0.72 -18.47
N ALA A 325 -4.75 -1.57 -19.42
CA ALA A 325 -6.00 -1.39 -20.18
C ALA A 325 -7.22 -1.44 -19.26
N LEU A 326 -7.27 -2.45 -18.37
CA LEU A 326 -8.33 -2.58 -17.38
C LEU A 326 -8.36 -1.37 -16.43
N GLY A 327 -7.20 -0.95 -15.92
CA GLY A 327 -7.06 0.23 -15.08
C GLY A 327 -7.56 1.49 -15.78
N ALA A 328 -7.10 1.74 -17.01
CA ALA A 328 -7.54 2.90 -17.80
C ALA A 328 -9.07 2.94 -17.96
N ALA A 329 -9.67 1.80 -18.33
CA ALA A 329 -11.12 1.70 -18.49
C ALA A 329 -11.87 1.89 -17.16
N ALA A 330 -11.40 1.27 -16.08
CA ALA A 330 -12.03 1.35 -14.76
C ALA A 330 -11.97 2.79 -14.19
N TYR A 331 -10.81 3.47 -14.33
CA TYR A 331 -10.65 4.86 -13.91
C TYR A 331 -11.50 5.81 -14.75
N LEU A 332 -11.58 5.59 -16.07
CA LEU A 332 -12.43 6.37 -16.95
C LEU A 332 -13.92 6.22 -16.56
N LEU A 333 -14.37 4.97 -16.37
CA LEU A 333 -15.74 4.69 -15.92
C LEU A 333 -16.01 5.37 -14.56
N CYS A 334 -15.09 5.22 -13.59
CA CYS A 334 -15.26 5.87 -12.29
C CYS A 334 -15.36 7.38 -12.42
N GLY A 335 -14.55 8.01 -13.29
CA GLY A 335 -14.62 9.46 -13.53
C GLY A 335 -15.98 9.95 -14.02
N PHE A 336 -16.65 9.15 -14.86
CA PHE A 336 -17.95 9.47 -15.45
C PHE A 336 -19.18 9.08 -14.61
N VAL A 337 -19.00 8.43 -13.44
CA VAL A 337 -20.15 8.16 -12.57
C VAL A 337 -20.68 9.47 -12.00
N ASP A 338 -21.89 9.85 -12.40
CA ASP A 338 -22.55 11.06 -11.92
C ASP A 338 -23.06 10.90 -10.49
N ASP A 339 -23.63 9.74 -10.17
CA ASP A 339 -24.15 9.42 -8.84
C ASP A 339 -23.30 8.36 -8.11
N PRO A 340 -22.30 8.79 -7.30
CA PRO A 340 -21.49 7.86 -6.53
C PRO A 340 -22.22 7.19 -5.36
N THR A 341 -23.47 7.55 -5.09
CA THR A 341 -24.29 6.94 -4.02
C THR A 341 -24.98 5.64 -4.47
N ASP A 342 -25.00 5.35 -5.77
CA ASP A 342 -25.38 4.00 -6.24
C ASP A 342 -24.34 2.99 -5.81
N SER A 343 -24.63 2.33 -4.68
CA SER A 343 -23.69 1.40 -4.04
C SER A 343 -23.38 0.18 -4.91
N VAL A 344 -24.30 -0.26 -5.78
CA VAL A 344 -24.10 -1.42 -6.65
C VAL A 344 -23.16 -1.06 -7.80
N LEU A 345 -23.45 0.06 -8.48
CA LEU A 345 -22.61 0.58 -9.55
C LEU A 345 -21.19 0.87 -9.03
N MET A 346 -21.10 1.58 -7.90
CA MET A 346 -19.80 1.94 -7.31
C MET A 346 -19.03 0.74 -6.80
N ALA A 347 -19.70 -0.31 -6.28
CA ALA A 347 -19.02 -1.55 -5.91
C ALA A 347 -18.45 -2.26 -7.14
N GLY A 348 -19.21 -2.30 -8.26
CA GLY A 348 -18.72 -2.86 -9.53
C GLY A 348 -17.52 -2.12 -10.10
N VAL A 349 -17.58 -0.79 -10.15
CA VAL A 349 -16.47 0.06 -10.61
C VAL A 349 -15.26 -0.07 -9.68
N ALA A 350 -15.47 -0.05 -8.37
CA ALA A 350 -14.41 -0.22 -7.37
C ALA A 350 -13.73 -1.60 -7.47
N ALA A 351 -14.50 -2.65 -7.78
CA ALA A 351 -13.93 -3.97 -8.06
C ALA A 351 -12.96 -3.92 -9.25
N LEU A 352 -13.35 -3.31 -10.37
CA LEU A 352 -12.49 -3.18 -11.55
C LEU A 352 -11.23 -2.35 -11.24
N LEU A 353 -11.33 -1.27 -10.45
CA LEU A 353 -10.19 -0.48 -9.98
C LEU A 353 -9.21 -1.34 -9.19
N GLY A 354 -9.71 -2.09 -8.19
CA GLY A 354 -8.88 -2.98 -7.38
C GLY A 354 -8.23 -4.10 -8.20
N MET A 355 -8.95 -4.67 -9.15
CA MET A 355 -8.44 -5.69 -10.07
C MET A 355 -7.29 -5.16 -10.93
N GLY A 356 -7.49 -4.02 -11.60
CA GLY A 356 -6.48 -3.39 -12.46
C GLY A 356 -5.20 -3.04 -11.68
N GLN A 357 -5.36 -2.40 -10.52
CA GLN A 357 -4.24 -2.00 -9.66
C GLN A 357 -3.38 -3.20 -9.24
N ILE A 358 -4.00 -4.24 -8.65
CA ILE A 358 -3.26 -5.40 -8.14
C ILE A 358 -2.64 -6.21 -9.27
N ALA A 359 -3.33 -6.38 -10.39
CA ALA A 359 -2.78 -7.04 -11.57
C ALA A 359 -1.51 -6.32 -12.08
N ALA A 360 -1.53 -4.99 -12.12
CA ALA A 360 -0.38 -4.19 -12.55
C ALA A 360 0.81 -4.28 -11.58
N ILE A 361 0.56 -4.23 -10.27
CA ILE A 361 1.62 -4.39 -9.25
C ILE A 361 2.30 -5.75 -9.42
N ILE A 362 1.53 -6.84 -9.49
CA ILE A 362 2.08 -8.20 -9.59
C ILE A 362 2.81 -8.40 -10.90
N ALA A 363 2.24 -7.95 -12.03
CA ALA A 363 2.88 -8.04 -13.32
C ALA A 363 4.21 -7.26 -13.35
N GLY A 364 4.24 -6.03 -12.80
CA GLY A 364 5.46 -5.22 -12.73
C GLY A 364 6.55 -5.86 -11.88
N GLN A 365 6.22 -6.33 -10.68
CA GLN A 365 7.18 -7.00 -9.80
C GLN A 365 7.74 -8.30 -10.37
N THR A 366 6.88 -9.12 -10.99
CA THR A 366 7.30 -10.38 -11.59
C THR A 366 8.09 -10.19 -12.88
N LEU A 367 7.77 -9.14 -13.66
CA LEU A 367 8.55 -8.77 -14.84
C LEU A 367 9.96 -8.30 -14.44
N LEU A 368 10.08 -7.45 -13.40
CA LEU A 368 11.37 -7.07 -12.83
C LEU A 368 12.16 -8.28 -12.34
N GLY A 369 11.50 -9.20 -11.63
CA GLY A 369 12.12 -10.41 -11.12
C GLY A 369 12.71 -11.30 -12.21
N GLN A 370 12.08 -11.33 -13.41
CA GLN A 370 12.53 -12.09 -14.57
C GLN A 370 13.65 -11.41 -15.34
N GLU A 371 13.51 -10.10 -15.59
CA GLU A 371 14.33 -9.37 -16.54
C GLU A 371 15.56 -8.69 -15.87
N ALA A 372 15.57 -8.53 -14.54
CA ALA A 372 16.66 -7.88 -13.82
C ALA A 372 17.94 -8.75 -13.85
N PRO A 373 19.07 -8.25 -14.40
CA PRO A 373 20.36 -8.94 -14.37
C PRO A 373 20.81 -9.17 -12.92
N ARG A 374 21.43 -10.30 -12.66
CA ARG A 374 21.78 -10.73 -11.30
C ARG A 374 22.75 -9.78 -10.60
N ASP A 375 23.69 -9.20 -11.33
CA ASP A 375 24.73 -8.28 -10.88
C ASP A 375 24.18 -6.91 -10.43
N VAL A 376 23.12 -6.41 -11.05
CA VAL A 376 22.51 -5.10 -10.77
C VAL A 376 21.06 -5.21 -10.24
N ARG A 377 20.62 -6.41 -9.85
CA ARG A 377 19.23 -6.67 -9.42
C ARG A 377 18.76 -5.74 -8.31
N GLY A 378 19.61 -5.47 -7.32
CA GLY A 378 19.32 -4.53 -6.23
C GLY A 378 19.06 -3.11 -6.73
N ALA A 379 19.84 -2.64 -7.70
CA ALA A 379 19.66 -1.31 -8.31
C ALA A 379 18.36 -1.23 -9.12
N VAL A 380 18.02 -2.28 -9.88
CA VAL A 380 16.78 -2.36 -10.66
C VAL A 380 15.55 -2.30 -9.75
N PHE A 381 15.51 -3.09 -8.67
CA PHE A 381 14.40 -3.03 -7.70
C PHE A 381 14.37 -1.72 -6.90
N GLY A 382 15.54 -1.16 -6.58
CA GLY A 382 15.65 0.15 -5.94
C GLY A 382 15.05 1.27 -6.79
N LEU A 383 15.39 1.32 -8.09
CA LEU A 383 14.83 2.30 -9.01
C LEU A 383 13.33 2.08 -9.24
N ALA A 384 12.86 0.83 -9.26
CA ALA A 384 11.43 0.53 -9.31
C ALA A 384 10.67 1.09 -8.10
N GLY A 385 11.25 1.02 -6.89
CA GLY A 385 10.70 1.67 -5.69
C GLY A 385 10.62 3.18 -5.81
N ILE A 386 11.66 3.82 -6.38
CA ILE A 386 11.66 5.27 -6.66
C ILE A 386 10.56 5.63 -7.66
N CYS A 387 10.37 4.84 -8.72
CA CYS A 387 9.27 5.05 -9.68
C CYS A 387 7.89 4.89 -9.02
N ALA A 388 7.74 3.94 -8.09
CA ALA A 388 6.51 3.78 -7.31
C ALA A 388 6.20 5.02 -6.46
N SER A 389 7.18 5.52 -5.69
CA SER A 389 7.03 6.76 -4.91
C SER A 389 6.80 7.98 -5.80
N ALA A 390 7.43 8.05 -6.98
CA ALA A 390 7.18 9.11 -7.95
C ALA A 390 5.71 9.08 -8.44
N GLY A 391 5.12 7.91 -8.65
CA GLY A 391 3.69 7.76 -8.97
C GLY A 391 2.78 8.27 -7.86
N ILE A 392 3.09 7.94 -6.59
CA ILE A 392 2.37 8.45 -5.42
C ILE A 392 2.46 9.98 -5.36
N LEU A 393 3.68 10.54 -5.45
CA LEU A 393 3.91 11.98 -5.39
C LEU A 393 3.22 12.72 -6.54
N PHE A 394 3.32 12.19 -7.77
CA PHE A 394 2.65 12.76 -8.95
C PHE A 394 1.13 12.80 -8.75
N THR A 395 0.54 11.70 -8.32
CA THR A 395 -0.91 11.62 -8.12
C THR A 395 -1.38 12.55 -7.01
N ASN A 396 -0.63 12.67 -5.90
CA ASN A 396 -0.96 13.62 -4.84
C ASN A 396 -0.76 15.07 -5.30
N ALA A 397 0.30 15.40 -6.05
CA ALA A 397 0.56 16.76 -6.50
C ALA A 397 -0.57 17.31 -7.40
N PHE A 398 -1.07 16.49 -8.32
CA PHE A 398 -2.07 16.92 -9.31
C PHE A 398 -3.50 16.53 -8.92
N GLY A 399 -3.69 15.39 -8.24
CA GLY A 399 -5.01 14.84 -7.95
C GLY A 399 -5.87 15.75 -7.08
N GLY A 400 -5.31 16.32 -6.02
CA GLY A 400 -6.06 17.22 -5.14
C GLY A 400 -6.47 18.51 -5.80
N TRP A 401 -5.60 19.08 -6.64
CA TRP A 401 -5.94 20.27 -7.40
C TRP A 401 -7.04 19.97 -8.43
N LEU A 402 -6.95 18.87 -9.16
CA LEU A 402 -7.98 18.46 -10.12
C LEU A 402 -9.31 18.19 -9.42
N TYR A 403 -9.28 17.56 -8.25
CA TYR A 403 -10.46 17.23 -7.47
C TYR A 403 -11.24 18.48 -7.03
N ASP A 404 -10.54 19.48 -6.48
CA ASP A 404 -11.17 20.67 -5.91
C ASP A 404 -11.45 21.77 -6.96
N SER A 405 -10.68 21.84 -8.08
CA SER A 405 -10.74 22.95 -9.03
C SER A 405 -11.40 22.61 -10.35
N VAL A 406 -11.39 21.34 -10.76
CA VAL A 406 -11.93 20.91 -12.07
C VAL A 406 -13.19 20.07 -11.86
N SER A 407 -13.06 18.93 -11.23
CA SER A 407 -14.20 18.07 -10.90
C SER A 407 -13.80 16.98 -9.92
N LYS A 408 -14.76 16.46 -9.16
CA LYS A 408 -14.55 15.29 -8.29
C LYS A 408 -14.12 14.02 -9.06
N GLY A 409 -14.36 13.99 -10.38
CA GLY A 409 -13.86 12.98 -11.31
C GLY A 409 -12.40 13.20 -11.75
N GLY A 410 -11.83 14.39 -11.54
CA GLY A 410 -10.52 14.80 -12.05
C GLY A 410 -9.36 13.84 -11.79
N PRO A 411 -9.14 13.38 -10.54
CA PRO A 411 -8.08 12.40 -10.23
C PRO A 411 -8.24 11.07 -10.96
N PHE A 412 -9.48 10.64 -11.20
CA PHE A 412 -9.77 9.41 -11.93
C PHE A 412 -9.44 9.58 -13.41
N PHE A 413 -9.78 10.69 -14.04
CA PHE A 413 -9.40 11.00 -15.42
C PHE A 413 -7.86 11.13 -15.58
N LEU A 414 -7.17 11.70 -14.60
CA LEU A 414 -5.71 11.77 -14.58
C LEU A 414 -5.10 10.36 -14.68
N LEU A 415 -5.54 9.45 -13.81
CA LEU A 415 -5.01 8.08 -13.79
C LEU A 415 -5.49 7.25 -14.96
N ALA A 416 -6.69 7.49 -15.49
CA ALA A 416 -7.12 6.90 -16.75
C ALA A 416 -6.14 7.26 -17.90
N GLY A 417 -5.74 8.53 -17.99
CA GLY A 417 -4.75 9.00 -18.97
C GLY A 417 -3.36 8.39 -18.77
N VAL A 418 -2.88 8.31 -17.52
CA VAL A 418 -1.60 7.68 -17.19
C VAL A 418 -1.61 6.20 -17.56
N ASN A 419 -2.65 5.45 -17.14
CA ASN A 419 -2.76 4.02 -17.43
C ASN A 419 -2.91 3.75 -18.93
N LEU A 420 -3.64 4.61 -19.66
CA LEU A 420 -3.76 4.54 -21.11
C LEU A 420 -2.39 4.78 -21.79
N ALA A 421 -1.63 5.77 -21.34
CA ALA A 421 -0.30 6.04 -21.89
C ALA A 421 0.66 4.86 -21.67
N ILE A 422 0.62 4.25 -20.48
CA ILE A 422 1.43 3.05 -20.17
C ILE A 422 0.94 1.85 -20.99
N PHE A 423 -0.37 1.66 -21.15
CA PHE A 423 -0.94 0.64 -22.02
C PHE A 423 -0.45 0.75 -23.46
N LEU A 424 -0.50 1.96 -24.05
CA LEU A 424 -0.02 2.23 -25.42
C LEU A 424 1.49 1.98 -25.55
N ALA A 425 2.28 2.38 -24.54
CA ALA A 425 3.71 2.07 -24.51
C ALA A 425 3.97 0.54 -24.49
N GLY A 426 3.18 -0.19 -23.73
CA GLY A 426 3.25 -1.65 -23.68
C GLY A 426 2.85 -2.33 -24.98
N LEU A 427 1.82 -1.85 -25.67
CA LEU A 427 1.43 -2.35 -27.00
C LEU A 427 2.55 -2.19 -28.03
N ARG A 428 3.21 -1.00 -28.04
CA ARG A 428 4.38 -0.76 -28.91
C ARG A 428 5.53 -1.73 -28.60
N LEU A 429 5.69 -2.12 -27.35
CA LEU A 429 6.73 -3.07 -26.97
C LEU A 429 6.36 -4.51 -27.36
N LEU A 430 5.08 -4.88 -27.32
CA LEU A 430 4.59 -6.19 -27.78
C LEU A 430 4.70 -6.35 -29.30
N SER A 431 4.60 -5.27 -30.07
CA SER A 431 4.69 -5.30 -31.54
C SER A 431 6.14 -5.38 -32.05
N ARG A 432 7.16 -5.19 -31.21
CA ARG A 432 8.57 -5.35 -31.60
C ARG A 432 8.93 -6.84 -31.64
N PRO A 433 9.53 -7.32 -32.72
CA PRO A 433 10.08 -8.70 -32.75
C PRO A 433 11.14 -8.81 -31.65
N ARG A 434 11.21 -10.02 -31.05
CA ARG A 434 12.19 -10.38 -30.00
C ARG A 434 13.59 -10.43 -30.57
#